data_7109393a1a09ca49a85fefb227a983b9
#
_entry.id   7109393a1a09ca49a85fefb227a983b9
#
_cell.length_a   1.000
_cell.length_b   1.000
_cell.length_c   1.000
_cell.angle_alpha   90.00
_cell.angle_beta   90.00
_cell.angle_gamma   90.00
#
_symmetry.space_group_name_H-M   'P 1'
#
loop_
_entity.id
_entity.type
_entity.pdbx_description
1 polymer ?
#
loop_
_entity_poly.entity_id
_entity_poly.type
_entity_poly.pdbx_seq_one_letter_code
_entity_poly.pdbx_strand_id
1 'polypeptide(L)'
;YKRPLRVRVVADHDDDTVAFTDYHGIYINACNHITWSLPTRLLRSMSLEGFNAHECGHNLFTDNRIWNSYFSKLEKGKFYPKMPDGLDSMQKLHARDILEAVLDETDTVPYQVIMSVAHALQNILEDGYVDARYSYEFPGSPAKGIALNNLRFADTVPEISEMINRKYYDHSIVLNLLIQYIRAHEVNNLSGYTGEFIDKLYQY
;
A
#
# COMPACT_ATOMS: atom_id res chain seq x y z
N TYR A 1 8.58 -25.43 -15.49
CA TYR A 1 7.18 -25.73 -15.09
C TYR A 1 6.91 -25.02 -13.77
N LYS A 2 6.18 -23.87 -13.80
CA LYS A 2 5.63 -23.28 -12.56
C LYS A 2 4.52 -24.21 -12.08
N ARG A 3 4.56 -24.59 -10.81
CA ARG A 3 3.46 -25.34 -10.19
C ARG A 3 2.19 -24.47 -10.21
N PRO A 4 1.00 -25.04 -10.43
CA PRO A 4 -0.24 -24.27 -10.33
C PRO A 4 -0.38 -23.74 -8.91
N LEU A 5 -0.72 -22.45 -8.77
CA LEU A 5 -1.03 -21.85 -7.49
C LEU A 5 -2.36 -22.46 -6.95
N ARG A 6 -2.38 -22.75 -5.66
CA ARG A 6 -3.60 -23.17 -4.98
C ARG A 6 -4.33 -21.93 -4.47
N VAL A 7 -5.59 -21.78 -4.82
CA VAL A 7 -6.45 -20.72 -4.28
C VAL A 7 -7.30 -21.34 -3.17
N ARG A 8 -7.26 -20.74 -1.98
CA ARG A 8 -8.07 -21.09 -0.83
C ARG A 8 -8.98 -19.91 -0.50
N VAL A 9 -10.29 -20.10 -0.67
CA VAL A 9 -11.31 -19.17 -0.23
C VAL A 9 -11.91 -19.68 1.07
N VAL A 10 -11.94 -18.86 2.08
CA VAL A 10 -12.56 -19.15 3.39
C VAL A 10 -13.64 -18.12 3.68
N ALA A 11 -14.51 -18.43 4.62
CA ALA A 11 -15.51 -17.53 5.13
C ALA A 11 -15.35 -17.45 6.65
N ASP A 12 -14.55 -16.49 7.10
CA ASP A 12 -14.23 -16.28 8.50
C ASP A 12 -14.51 -14.81 8.86
N HIS A 13 -15.44 -14.61 9.79
CA HIS A 13 -15.83 -13.27 10.25
C HIS A 13 -14.93 -12.73 11.36
N ASP A 14 -14.13 -13.60 11.98
CA ASP A 14 -13.25 -13.27 13.10
C ASP A 14 -11.81 -12.97 12.61
N ASP A 15 -11.53 -13.24 11.33
CA ASP A 15 -10.24 -12.96 10.69
C ASP A 15 -10.32 -11.67 9.86
N ASP A 16 -9.56 -10.65 10.26
CA ASP A 16 -9.47 -9.36 9.57
C ASP A 16 -8.66 -9.43 8.26
N THR A 17 -8.00 -10.53 7.98
CA THR A 17 -7.25 -10.75 6.73
C THR A 17 -8.19 -10.65 5.54
N VAL A 18 -7.83 -9.84 4.55
CA VAL A 18 -8.60 -9.68 3.32
C VAL A 18 -8.20 -10.76 2.31
N ALA A 19 -6.95 -10.72 1.87
CA ALA A 19 -6.31 -11.69 1.00
C ALA A 19 -4.80 -11.59 1.15
N PHE A 20 -4.07 -12.64 0.79
CA PHE A 20 -2.62 -12.61 0.65
C PHE A 20 -2.12 -13.76 -0.23
N THR A 21 -0.90 -13.63 -0.73
CA THR A 21 -0.16 -14.74 -1.33
C THR A 21 1.16 -14.98 -0.58
N ASP A 22 1.53 -16.27 -0.45
CA ASP A 22 2.83 -16.71 0.03
C ASP A 22 3.72 -17.21 -1.12
N TYR A 23 3.32 -16.93 -2.37
CA TYR A 23 3.94 -17.41 -3.61
C TYR A 23 3.83 -18.93 -3.84
N HIS A 24 3.18 -19.67 -2.94
CA HIS A 24 2.83 -21.09 -3.09
C HIS A 24 1.33 -21.27 -3.24
N GLY A 25 0.56 -20.33 -2.71
CA GLY A 25 -0.87 -20.29 -2.78
C GLY A 25 -1.43 -18.90 -2.57
N ILE A 26 -2.70 -18.75 -2.80
CA ILE A 26 -3.48 -17.55 -2.58
C ILE A 26 -4.54 -17.85 -1.53
N TYR A 27 -4.65 -16.99 -0.54
CA TYR A 27 -5.68 -17.02 0.47
C TYR A 27 -6.61 -15.82 0.30
N ILE A 28 -7.92 -16.04 0.38
CA ILE A 28 -8.94 -14.97 0.30
C ILE A 28 -9.99 -15.24 1.36
N ASN A 29 -10.25 -14.27 2.21
CA ASN A 29 -11.37 -14.32 3.13
C ASN A 29 -12.62 -13.71 2.48
N ALA A 30 -13.63 -14.52 2.20
CA ALA A 30 -14.88 -14.06 1.59
C ALA A 30 -15.73 -13.18 2.53
N CYS A 31 -15.46 -13.22 3.83
CA CYS A 31 -16.13 -12.39 4.84
C CYS A 31 -15.33 -11.12 5.20
N ASN A 32 -14.26 -10.80 4.45
CA ASN A 32 -13.52 -9.56 4.66
C ASN A 32 -14.44 -8.33 4.53
N HIS A 33 -14.09 -7.26 5.24
CA HIS A 33 -14.90 -6.05 5.35
C HIS A 33 -15.19 -5.37 4.00
N ILE A 34 -14.29 -5.43 3.02
CA ILE A 34 -14.49 -4.87 1.67
C ILE A 34 -15.57 -5.65 0.93
N THR A 35 -15.39 -6.97 0.79
CA THR A 35 -16.35 -7.83 0.09
C THR A 35 -17.71 -7.83 0.78
N TRP A 36 -17.72 -7.93 2.12
CA TRP A 36 -18.96 -8.04 2.90
C TRP A 36 -19.79 -6.75 2.86
N SER A 37 -19.18 -5.59 2.75
CA SER A 37 -19.87 -4.29 2.60
C SER A 37 -20.65 -4.13 1.30
N LEU A 38 -20.39 -4.96 0.30
CA LEU A 38 -21.04 -4.85 -1.01
C LEU A 38 -22.49 -5.39 -0.97
N PRO A 39 -23.44 -4.67 -1.57
CA PRO A 39 -24.87 -4.93 -1.38
C PRO A 39 -25.39 -6.17 -2.09
N THR A 40 -24.73 -6.62 -3.17
CA THR A 40 -25.23 -7.73 -4.00
C THR A 40 -24.24 -8.88 -4.08
N ARG A 41 -24.77 -10.10 -4.30
CA ARG A 41 -23.93 -11.29 -4.52
C ARG A 41 -23.01 -11.15 -5.74
N LEU A 42 -23.48 -10.49 -6.77
CA LEU A 42 -22.69 -10.24 -7.98
C LEU A 42 -21.45 -9.37 -7.66
N LEU A 43 -21.64 -8.26 -6.96
CA LEU A 43 -20.54 -7.38 -6.57
C LEU A 43 -19.57 -8.09 -5.60
N ARG A 44 -20.08 -8.89 -4.68
CA ARG A 44 -19.22 -9.72 -3.80
C ARG A 44 -18.39 -10.73 -4.59
N SER A 45 -18.98 -11.38 -5.59
CA SER A 45 -18.24 -12.29 -6.47
C SER A 45 -17.17 -11.55 -7.29
N MET A 46 -17.49 -10.37 -7.81
CA MET A 46 -16.51 -9.53 -8.50
C MET A 46 -15.38 -9.08 -7.59
N SER A 47 -15.68 -8.74 -6.34
CA SER A 47 -14.68 -8.37 -5.34
C SER A 47 -13.71 -9.54 -5.07
N LEU A 48 -14.22 -10.75 -4.86
CA LEU A 48 -13.38 -11.94 -4.66
C LEU A 48 -12.52 -12.27 -5.90
N GLU A 49 -13.08 -12.10 -7.10
CA GLU A 49 -12.30 -12.24 -8.33
C GLU A 49 -11.20 -11.18 -8.44
N GLY A 50 -11.49 -9.95 -8.01
CA GLY A 50 -10.52 -8.85 -7.94
C GLY A 50 -9.37 -9.13 -6.97
N PHE A 51 -9.67 -9.65 -5.77
CA PHE A 51 -8.63 -10.06 -4.83
C PHE A 51 -7.79 -11.21 -5.36
N ASN A 52 -8.41 -12.21 -5.97
CA ASN A 52 -7.66 -13.27 -6.62
C ASN A 52 -6.74 -12.74 -7.72
N ALA A 53 -7.21 -11.80 -8.53
CA ALA A 53 -6.42 -11.18 -9.58
C ALA A 53 -5.25 -10.37 -9.02
N HIS A 54 -5.45 -9.60 -7.97
CA HIS A 54 -4.42 -8.85 -7.25
C HIS A 54 -3.31 -9.78 -6.74
N GLU A 55 -3.67 -10.84 -6.03
CA GLU A 55 -2.71 -11.82 -5.50
C GLU A 55 -1.98 -12.60 -6.61
N CYS A 56 -2.67 -12.91 -7.72
CA CYS A 56 -2.03 -13.43 -8.92
C CYS A 56 -1.02 -12.44 -9.50
N GLY A 57 -1.35 -11.15 -9.48
CA GLY A 57 -0.47 -10.08 -9.92
C GLY A 57 0.86 -10.06 -9.15
N HIS A 58 0.83 -10.18 -7.83
CA HIS A 58 2.04 -10.30 -7.01
C HIS A 58 2.88 -11.51 -7.42
N ASN A 59 2.26 -12.65 -7.70
CA ASN A 59 2.98 -13.85 -8.17
C ASN A 59 3.60 -13.67 -9.56
N LEU A 60 3.05 -12.80 -10.40
CA LEU A 60 3.51 -12.59 -11.78
C LEU A 60 4.54 -11.47 -11.89
N PHE A 61 4.37 -10.38 -11.14
CA PHE A 61 5.03 -9.11 -11.41
C PHE A 61 5.93 -8.62 -10.28
N THR A 62 5.72 -9.05 -9.01
CA THR A 62 6.57 -8.64 -7.90
C THR A 62 7.96 -9.28 -7.98
N ASP A 63 9.01 -8.46 -7.93
CA ASP A 63 10.40 -8.94 -7.79
C ASP A 63 10.91 -8.72 -6.35
N ASN A 64 10.69 -9.73 -5.52
CA ASN A 64 11.13 -9.71 -4.11
C ASN A 64 12.64 -9.48 -3.94
N ARG A 65 13.48 -9.74 -4.95
CA ARG A 65 14.93 -9.51 -4.87
C ARG A 65 15.23 -8.01 -4.82
N ILE A 66 14.46 -7.20 -5.55
CA ILE A 66 14.59 -5.74 -5.54
C ILE A 66 14.25 -5.21 -4.14
N TRP A 67 13.10 -5.62 -3.59
CA TRP A 67 12.65 -5.20 -2.26
C TRP A 67 13.59 -5.66 -1.15
N ASN A 68 14.04 -6.90 -1.17
CA ASN A 68 15.03 -7.41 -0.23
C ASN A 68 16.35 -6.62 -0.31
N SER A 69 16.80 -6.25 -1.51
CA SER A 69 17.97 -5.41 -1.70
C SER A 69 17.76 -4.00 -1.14
N TYR A 70 16.57 -3.41 -1.36
CA TYR A 70 16.22 -2.10 -0.84
C TYR A 70 16.28 -2.08 0.69
N PHE A 71 15.55 -2.97 1.36
CA PHE A 71 15.52 -3.03 2.81
C PHE A 71 16.87 -3.37 3.41
N SER A 72 17.61 -4.33 2.85
CA SER A 72 18.97 -4.65 3.30
C SER A 72 19.96 -3.48 3.13
N LYS A 73 19.73 -2.56 2.21
CA LYS A 73 20.53 -1.34 2.08
C LYS A 73 20.08 -0.28 3.07
N LEU A 74 18.77 -0.09 3.23
CA LEU A 74 18.20 0.86 4.18
C LEU A 74 18.65 0.54 5.62
N GLU A 75 18.56 -0.73 6.04
CA GLU A 75 19.06 -1.19 7.35
C GLU A 75 20.54 -0.87 7.61
N LYS A 76 21.32 -0.70 6.56
CA LYS A 76 22.74 -0.31 6.62
C LYS A 76 22.95 1.20 6.43
N GLY A 77 21.90 2.01 6.55
CA GLY A 77 21.95 3.45 6.34
C GLY A 77 22.37 3.82 4.92
N LYS A 78 21.85 3.13 3.91
CA LYS A 78 22.20 3.38 2.50
C LYS A 78 20.97 3.47 1.63
N PHE A 79 21.03 4.30 0.59
CA PHE A 79 20.04 4.30 -0.48
C PHE A 79 20.21 3.10 -1.43
N TYR A 80 19.13 2.74 -2.12
CA TYR A 80 19.14 1.74 -3.17
C TYR A 80 18.31 2.23 -4.37
N PRO A 81 18.81 2.07 -5.60
CA PRO A 81 20.17 1.62 -5.99
C PRO A 81 21.26 2.63 -5.64
N LYS A 82 20.93 3.91 -5.56
CA LYS A 82 21.78 5.05 -5.19
C LYS A 82 20.91 6.16 -4.59
N MET A 83 21.54 7.15 -3.97
CA MET A 83 20.84 8.38 -3.58
C MET A 83 20.18 9.02 -4.81
N PRO A 84 18.91 9.47 -4.72
CA PRO A 84 18.23 10.11 -5.83
C PRO A 84 19.02 11.33 -6.36
N ASP A 85 19.02 11.49 -7.67
CA ASP A 85 19.60 12.68 -8.31
C ASP A 85 18.63 13.87 -8.16
N GLY A 86 19.17 15.09 -8.17
CA GLY A 86 18.37 16.31 -8.18
C GLY A 86 17.87 16.77 -6.80
N LEU A 87 18.24 16.11 -5.71
CA LEU A 87 17.92 16.58 -4.36
C LEU A 87 18.58 17.94 -4.10
N ASP A 88 17.81 18.89 -3.55
CA ASP A 88 18.34 20.13 -3.04
C ASP A 88 19.15 19.94 -1.74
N SER A 89 19.70 21.04 -1.19
CA SER A 89 20.57 20.98 -0.02
C SER A 89 19.83 20.54 1.24
N MET A 90 18.55 20.94 1.41
CA MET A 90 17.74 20.55 2.58
C MET A 90 17.32 19.10 2.48
N GLN A 91 16.87 18.65 1.32
CA GLN A 91 16.52 17.25 1.08
C GLN A 91 17.70 16.31 1.31
N LYS A 92 18.93 16.70 0.88
CA LYS A 92 20.15 15.94 1.16
C LYS A 92 20.47 15.89 2.65
N LEU A 93 20.25 16.99 3.37
CA LEU A 93 20.42 17.02 4.83
C LEU A 93 19.45 16.05 5.51
N HIS A 94 18.16 16.15 5.23
CA HIS A 94 17.15 15.26 5.79
C HIS A 94 17.40 13.78 5.44
N ALA A 95 17.79 13.50 4.20
CA ALA A 95 18.14 12.14 3.80
C ALA A 95 19.30 11.58 4.63
N ARG A 96 20.33 12.40 4.92
CA ARG A 96 21.43 11.99 5.79
C ARG A 96 20.97 11.78 7.23
N ASP A 97 20.20 12.71 7.78
CA ASP A 97 19.69 12.61 9.16
C ASP A 97 18.85 11.33 9.35
N ILE A 98 18.01 10.97 8.36
CA ILE A 98 17.25 9.71 8.35
C ILE A 98 18.19 8.50 8.37
N LEU A 99 19.23 8.49 7.52
CA LEU A 99 20.16 7.36 7.47
C LEU A 99 21.02 7.25 8.72
N GLU A 100 21.41 8.36 9.34
CA GLU A 100 22.11 8.39 10.63
C GLU A 100 21.20 7.83 11.74
N ALA A 101 19.92 8.23 11.78
CA ALA A 101 18.95 7.71 12.73
C ALA A 101 18.67 6.20 12.59
N VAL A 102 18.77 5.65 11.38
CA VAL A 102 18.67 4.19 11.16
C VAL A 102 19.86 3.44 11.81
N LEU A 103 21.02 4.07 11.86
CA LEU A 103 22.26 3.47 12.40
C LEU A 103 22.46 3.72 13.89
N ASP A 104 21.62 4.51 14.54
CA ASP A 104 21.74 4.80 15.97
C ASP A 104 21.25 3.61 16.80
N GLU A 105 22.22 2.87 17.38
CA GLU A 105 21.92 1.73 18.25
C GLU A 105 21.46 2.15 19.66
N THR A 106 21.59 3.43 20.02
CA THR A 106 21.24 3.96 21.35
C THR A 106 19.77 4.35 21.46
N ASP A 107 19.13 4.71 20.32
CA ASP A 107 17.69 4.98 20.20
C ASP A 107 17.12 4.24 18.99
N THR A 108 16.43 3.15 19.24
CA THR A 108 15.84 2.30 18.19
C THR A 108 14.47 2.76 17.72
N VAL A 109 13.85 3.77 18.34
CA VAL A 109 12.51 4.26 17.96
C VAL A 109 12.52 4.88 16.56
N PRO A 110 13.45 5.77 16.19
CA PRO A 110 13.52 6.30 14.84
C PRO A 110 13.69 5.20 13.78
N TYR A 111 14.54 4.21 14.05
CA TYR A 111 14.71 3.04 13.17
C TYR A 111 13.36 2.34 12.92
N GLN A 112 12.62 2.00 13.98
CA GLN A 112 11.33 1.32 13.86
C GLN A 112 10.31 2.13 13.06
N VAL A 113 10.23 3.44 13.29
CA VAL A 113 9.33 4.34 12.54
C VAL A 113 9.71 4.39 11.07
N ILE A 114 10.99 4.62 10.76
CA ILE A 114 11.48 4.71 9.38
C ILE A 114 11.23 3.41 8.63
N MET A 115 11.54 2.26 9.23
CA MET A 115 11.31 0.96 8.61
C MET A 115 9.82 0.68 8.40
N SER A 116 8.97 1.04 9.37
CA SER A 116 7.51 0.91 9.24
C SER A 116 6.97 1.75 8.09
N VAL A 117 7.40 3.02 7.98
CA VAL A 117 7.00 3.91 6.88
C VAL A 117 7.52 3.38 5.54
N ALA A 118 8.77 2.90 5.49
CA ALA A 118 9.35 2.35 4.27
C ALA A 118 8.59 1.11 3.78
N HIS A 119 8.21 0.20 4.70
CA HIS A 119 7.39 -0.96 4.38
C HIS A 119 5.99 -0.57 3.90
N ALA A 120 5.35 0.39 4.57
CA ALA A 120 4.03 0.88 4.16
C ALA A 120 4.07 1.51 2.77
N LEU A 121 5.06 2.37 2.49
CA LEU A 121 5.26 2.97 1.16
C LEU A 121 5.50 1.91 0.10
N GLN A 122 6.37 0.95 0.38
CA GLN A 122 6.64 -0.16 -0.54
C GLN A 122 5.35 -0.91 -0.90
N ASN A 123 4.58 -1.29 0.12
CA ASN A 123 3.35 -2.04 -0.08
C ASN A 123 2.33 -1.24 -0.92
N ILE A 124 2.12 0.04 -0.59
CA ILE A 124 1.19 0.91 -1.33
C ILE A 124 1.60 1.05 -2.81
N LEU A 125 2.88 1.28 -3.08
CA LEU A 125 3.39 1.46 -4.44
C LEU A 125 3.38 0.15 -5.23
N GLU A 126 3.73 -0.96 -4.59
CA GLU A 126 3.72 -2.29 -5.21
C GLU A 126 2.29 -2.72 -5.56
N ASP A 127 1.33 -2.54 -4.64
CA ASP A 127 -0.07 -2.84 -4.89
C ASP A 127 -0.60 -2.03 -6.09
N GLY A 128 -0.30 -0.73 -6.15
CA GLY A 128 -0.68 0.12 -7.27
C GLY A 128 -0.07 -0.35 -8.59
N TYR A 129 1.21 -0.70 -8.58
CA TYR A 129 1.91 -1.24 -9.75
C TYR A 129 1.30 -2.57 -10.20
N VAL A 130 1.09 -3.49 -9.28
CA VAL A 130 0.53 -4.82 -9.55
C VAL A 130 -0.87 -4.71 -10.14
N ASP A 131 -1.73 -3.88 -9.55
CA ASP A 131 -3.10 -3.67 -10.00
C ASP A 131 -3.16 -3.06 -11.42
N ALA A 132 -2.35 -2.03 -11.67
CA ALA A 132 -2.27 -1.40 -12.97
C ALA A 132 -1.74 -2.38 -14.03
N ARG A 133 -0.67 -3.11 -13.69
CA ARG A 133 -0.05 -4.07 -14.59
C ARG A 133 -0.97 -5.24 -14.91
N TYR A 134 -1.62 -5.81 -13.88
CA TYR A 134 -2.56 -6.92 -14.08
C TYR A 134 -3.75 -6.48 -14.92
N SER A 135 -4.32 -5.31 -14.65
CA SER A 135 -5.46 -4.79 -15.39
C SER A 135 -5.13 -4.51 -16.87
N TYR A 136 -3.89 -4.09 -17.15
CA TYR A 136 -3.41 -3.89 -18.53
C TYR A 136 -3.21 -5.21 -19.27
N GLU A 137 -2.57 -6.20 -18.64
CA GLU A 137 -2.25 -7.50 -19.28
C GLU A 137 -3.50 -8.40 -19.40
N PHE A 138 -4.42 -8.31 -18.44
CA PHE A 138 -5.62 -9.17 -18.33
C PHE A 138 -6.90 -8.33 -18.18
N PRO A 139 -7.28 -7.56 -19.20
CA PRO A 139 -8.50 -6.76 -19.16
C PRO A 139 -9.73 -7.66 -19.09
N GLY A 140 -10.75 -7.24 -18.38
CA GLY A 140 -12.02 -7.97 -18.27
C GLY A 140 -12.61 -7.97 -16.87
N SER A 141 -13.27 -9.07 -16.47
CA SER A 141 -13.93 -9.20 -15.17
C SER A 141 -12.94 -9.04 -13.99
N PRO A 142 -11.76 -9.66 -14.00
CA PRO A 142 -10.80 -9.49 -12.91
C PRO A 142 -10.34 -8.04 -12.71
N ALA A 143 -10.05 -7.32 -13.80
CA ALA A 143 -9.67 -5.91 -13.75
C ALA A 143 -10.80 -5.03 -13.17
N LYS A 144 -12.05 -5.34 -13.48
CA LYS A 144 -13.21 -4.66 -12.88
C LYS A 144 -13.35 -4.97 -11.39
N GLY A 145 -13.03 -6.19 -10.98
CA GLY A 145 -12.97 -6.58 -9.58
C GLY A 145 -11.88 -5.83 -8.80
N ILE A 146 -10.68 -5.69 -9.38
CA ILE A 146 -9.59 -4.86 -8.82
C ILE A 146 -10.08 -3.41 -8.66
N ALA A 147 -10.65 -2.81 -9.71
CA ALA A 147 -11.14 -1.44 -9.65
C ALA A 147 -12.24 -1.25 -8.59
N LEU A 148 -13.17 -2.20 -8.48
CA LEU A 148 -14.20 -2.20 -7.43
C LEU A 148 -13.58 -2.21 -6.02
N ASN A 149 -12.61 -3.10 -5.79
CA ASN A 149 -11.94 -3.21 -4.50
C ASN A 149 -11.15 -1.94 -4.18
N ASN A 150 -10.45 -1.38 -5.15
CA ASN A 150 -9.66 -0.15 -4.98
C ASN A 150 -10.54 1.05 -4.59
N LEU A 151 -11.70 1.22 -5.24
CA LEU A 151 -12.67 2.25 -4.83
C LEU A 151 -13.18 2.01 -3.41
N ARG A 152 -13.48 0.75 -3.05
CA ARG A 152 -13.94 0.43 -1.69
C ARG A 152 -12.86 0.66 -0.63
N PHE A 153 -11.61 0.33 -0.91
CA PHE A 153 -10.49 0.67 -0.02
C PHE A 153 -10.32 2.18 0.14
N ALA A 154 -10.39 2.93 -0.96
CA ALA A 154 -10.32 4.39 -0.91
C ALA A 154 -11.43 5.01 -0.04
N ASP A 155 -12.65 4.46 -0.11
CA ASP A 155 -13.77 4.87 0.73
C ASP A 155 -13.55 4.60 2.23
N THR A 156 -12.64 3.70 2.60
CA THR A 156 -12.33 3.43 4.03
C THR A 156 -11.32 4.41 4.63
N VAL A 157 -10.65 5.21 3.81
CA VAL A 157 -9.70 6.22 4.29
C VAL A 157 -10.47 7.33 5.00
N PRO A 158 -10.15 7.63 6.28
CA PRO A 158 -10.84 8.67 7.03
C PRO A 158 -10.61 10.05 6.42
N GLU A 159 -11.53 10.98 6.69
CA GLU A 159 -11.33 12.40 6.35
C GLU A 159 -10.09 12.97 7.06
N ILE A 160 -9.39 13.91 6.42
CA ILE A 160 -8.18 14.53 7.00
C ILE A 160 -8.49 15.19 8.35
N SER A 161 -9.62 15.89 8.45
CA SER A 161 -10.09 16.50 9.70
C SER A 161 -10.28 15.46 10.81
N GLU A 162 -10.79 14.29 10.46
CA GLU A 162 -10.95 13.18 11.41
C GLU A 162 -9.59 12.61 11.85
N MET A 163 -8.65 12.39 10.92
CA MET A 163 -7.31 11.92 11.24
C MET A 163 -6.56 12.89 12.17
N ILE A 164 -6.68 14.20 11.91
CA ILE A 164 -6.09 15.24 12.77
C ILE A 164 -6.75 15.22 14.16
N ASN A 165 -8.07 15.16 14.25
CA ASN A 165 -8.80 15.10 15.52
C ASN A 165 -8.45 13.84 16.33
N ARG A 166 -8.19 12.72 15.67
CA ARG A 166 -7.72 11.46 16.26
C ARG A 166 -6.22 11.46 16.55
N LYS A 167 -5.52 12.57 16.29
CA LYS A 167 -4.07 12.75 16.52
C LYS A 167 -3.20 11.73 15.76
N TYR A 168 -3.56 11.46 14.52
CA TYR A 168 -2.66 10.69 13.64
C TYR A 168 -1.37 11.47 13.43
N TYR A 169 -0.25 10.76 13.35
CA TYR A 169 1.02 11.38 12.96
C TYR A 169 0.97 11.84 11.49
N ASP A 170 1.68 12.91 11.17
CA ASP A 170 1.71 13.48 9.82
C ASP A 170 2.05 12.44 8.74
N HIS A 171 3.06 11.59 8.98
CA HIS A 171 3.42 10.52 8.05
C HIS A 171 2.28 9.52 7.83
N SER A 172 1.48 9.23 8.86
CA SER A 172 0.32 8.34 8.72
C SER A 172 -0.77 8.99 7.88
N ILE A 173 -0.99 10.30 8.02
CA ILE A 173 -1.93 11.05 7.17
C ILE A 173 -1.45 11.01 5.72
N VAL A 174 -0.16 11.29 5.47
CA VAL A 174 0.42 11.22 4.11
C VAL A 174 0.24 9.83 3.48
N LEU A 175 0.50 8.76 4.23
CA LEU A 175 0.33 7.39 3.74
C LEU A 175 -1.13 7.09 3.38
N ASN A 176 -2.09 7.55 4.20
CA ASN A 176 -3.51 7.38 3.89
C ASN A 176 -3.94 8.15 2.63
N LEU A 177 -3.43 9.38 2.42
CA LEU A 177 -3.68 10.13 1.20
C LEU A 177 -3.06 9.44 -0.02
N LEU A 178 -1.86 8.88 0.13
CA LEU A 178 -1.20 8.14 -0.93
C LEU A 178 -1.98 6.86 -1.30
N ILE A 179 -2.48 6.10 -0.31
CA ILE A 179 -3.35 4.95 -0.54
C ILE A 179 -4.56 5.37 -1.37
N GLN A 180 -5.24 6.44 -0.99
CA GLN A 180 -6.43 6.91 -1.70
C GLN A 180 -6.09 7.31 -3.13
N TYR A 181 -5.00 8.08 -3.33
CA TYR A 181 -4.57 8.49 -4.66
C TYR A 181 -4.18 7.31 -5.57
N ILE A 182 -3.40 6.37 -5.05
CA ILE A 182 -2.95 5.19 -5.82
C ILE A 182 -4.13 4.29 -6.20
N ARG A 183 -5.12 4.13 -5.30
CA ARG A 183 -6.25 3.22 -5.53
C ARG A 183 -7.39 3.87 -6.32
N ALA A 184 -7.71 5.14 -6.07
CA ALA A 184 -8.85 5.83 -6.68
C ALA A 184 -8.45 6.88 -7.72
N HIS A 185 -7.17 7.18 -7.87
CA HIS A 185 -6.61 8.25 -8.73
C HIS A 185 -7.10 9.65 -8.36
N GLU A 186 -7.63 9.80 -7.17
CA GLU A 186 -8.11 11.07 -6.62
C GLU A 186 -7.98 11.06 -5.10
N VAL A 187 -8.00 12.25 -4.50
CA VAL A 187 -8.08 12.41 -3.06
C VAL A 187 -9.42 13.08 -2.75
N ASN A 188 -10.36 12.31 -2.22
CA ASN A 188 -11.72 12.75 -1.96
C ASN A 188 -12.04 12.90 -0.45
N ASN A 189 -11.10 12.58 0.42
CA ASN A 189 -11.24 12.68 1.88
C ASN A 189 -10.87 14.07 2.44
N LEU A 190 -11.08 15.13 1.65
CA LEU A 190 -10.76 16.52 2.01
C LEU A 190 -11.90 17.24 2.72
N SER A 191 -13.06 16.62 2.92
CA SER A 191 -14.23 17.24 3.50
C SER A 191 -13.92 17.90 4.86
N GLY A 192 -14.30 19.16 4.98
CA GLY A 192 -14.06 19.97 6.17
C GLY A 192 -12.60 20.37 6.43
N TYR A 193 -11.66 20.01 5.55
CA TYR A 193 -10.27 20.41 5.69
C TYR A 193 -9.96 21.67 4.88
N THR A 194 -9.48 22.71 5.57
CA THR A 194 -9.07 23.99 4.98
C THR A 194 -7.62 24.35 5.32
N GLY A 195 -6.86 23.41 5.87
CA GLY A 195 -5.58 23.67 6.49
C GLY A 195 -4.37 23.55 5.54
N GLU A 196 -3.20 23.88 6.09
CA GLU A 196 -1.91 23.93 5.39
C GLU A 196 -1.34 22.56 5.00
N PHE A 197 -1.96 21.45 5.42
CA PHE A 197 -1.41 20.12 5.25
C PHE A 197 -1.28 19.72 3.77
N ILE A 198 -2.30 20.07 2.96
CA ILE A 198 -2.29 19.82 1.52
C ILE A 198 -1.29 20.72 0.81
N ASP A 199 -1.19 22.00 1.21
CA ASP A 199 -0.22 22.93 0.64
C ASP A 199 1.22 22.43 0.88
N LYS A 200 1.47 21.81 2.05
CA LYS A 200 2.76 21.16 2.34
C LYS A 200 3.01 19.92 1.49
N LEU A 201 1.98 19.11 1.23
CA LEU A 201 2.09 17.93 0.36
C LEU A 201 2.39 18.28 -1.10
N TYR A 202 1.80 19.35 -1.62
CA TYR A 202 2.04 19.81 -2.98
C TYR A 202 3.38 20.54 -3.18
N GLN A 203 4.12 20.79 -2.10
CA GLN A 203 5.46 21.37 -2.17
C GLN A 203 6.57 20.32 -2.37
N TYR A 204 6.26 19.05 -2.26
CA TYR A 204 7.15 17.90 -2.45
C TYR A 204 6.73 17.08 -3.67
#